data_588ea4dd6eb421db971867749ccf6a6c
#
_entry.id   588ea4dd6eb421db971867749ccf6a6c
#
_cell.length_a   1.000
_cell.length_b   1.000
_cell.length_c   1.000
_cell.angle_alpha   90.00
_cell.angle_beta   90.00
_cell.angle_gamma   90.00
#
_symmetry.space_group_name_H-M   'P 1'
#
loop_
_entity.id
_entity.type
_entity.pdbx_description
1 polymer ?
#
loop_
_entity_poly.entity_id
_entity_poly.type
_entity_poly.pdbx_seq_one_letter_code
_entity_poly.pdbx_strand_id
1 'polypeptide(L)'
;MTASYSFKAELWLYPGEAGWHFVTLPADIADDIRAQTAGASKAFGSVRVTAEIAGHSWQTSLFPDSQKGSYLLPVKKAVRNKAGIDAGDVVGVALRTEA
;
A
#
# COMPACT_ATOMS: atom_id res chain seq x y z
N MET A 1 -16.52 8.51 2.16
CA MET A 1 -16.03 9.10 0.91
C MET A 1 -14.80 8.34 0.43
N THR A 2 -14.77 7.95 -0.84
CA THR A 2 -13.63 7.24 -1.39
C THR A 2 -12.70 8.20 -2.12
N ALA A 3 -11.41 7.91 -2.11
CA ALA A 3 -10.42 8.64 -2.88
C ALA A 3 -9.57 7.64 -3.64
N SER A 4 -9.15 8.03 -4.83
CA SER A 4 -8.34 7.18 -5.71
C SER A 4 -6.98 7.83 -5.96
N TYR A 5 -5.97 6.98 -6.02
CA TYR A 5 -4.58 7.41 -6.20
C TYR A 5 -3.88 6.47 -7.18
N SER A 6 -2.93 7.00 -7.92
CA SER A 6 -2.05 6.20 -8.77
C SER A 6 -0.62 6.69 -8.59
N PHE A 7 0.30 5.75 -8.48
CA PHE A 7 1.71 6.09 -8.33
C PHE A 7 2.58 4.91 -8.74
N LYS A 8 3.88 5.16 -8.85
CA LYS A 8 4.89 4.12 -9.07
C LYS A 8 5.82 4.08 -7.88
N ALA A 9 6.18 2.89 -7.43
CA ALA A 9 7.11 2.72 -6.32
C ALA A 9 7.77 1.36 -6.39
N GLU A 10 8.90 1.23 -5.70
CA GLU A 10 9.65 -0.01 -5.68
C GLU A 10 9.03 -1.00 -4.71
N LEU A 11 8.87 -2.25 -5.13
CA LEU A 11 8.49 -3.35 -4.26
C LEU A 11 9.74 -3.76 -3.47
N TRP A 12 9.61 -3.87 -2.15
CA TRP A 12 10.77 -4.20 -1.32
C TRP A 12 10.44 -5.30 -0.32
N LEU A 13 11.46 -6.06 0.04
CA LEU A 13 11.35 -7.16 0.98
C LEU A 13 11.68 -6.67 2.38
N TYR A 14 10.75 -6.85 3.30
CA TYR A 14 10.97 -6.51 4.69
C TYR A 14 11.99 -7.48 5.30
N PRO A 15 13.03 -6.98 5.99
CA PRO A 15 14.02 -7.86 6.61
C PRO A 15 13.36 -8.76 7.65
N GLY A 16 13.66 -10.06 7.58
CA GLY A 16 13.11 -11.04 8.52
C GLY A 16 12.73 -12.33 7.81
N GLU A 17 12.17 -13.26 8.58
CA GLU A 17 11.89 -14.62 8.09
C GLU A 17 10.53 -14.76 7.43
N ALA A 18 9.62 -13.80 7.66
CA ALA A 18 8.24 -13.95 7.21
C ALA A 18 8.02 -13.68 5.72
N GLY A 19 9.01 -13.10 5.03
CA GLY A 19 8.90 -12.85 3.59
C GLY A 19 7.92 -11.76 3.21
N TRP A 20 7.63 -10.81 4.11
CA TRP A 20 6.73 -9.71 3.84
C TRP A 20 7.30 -8.79 2.76
N HIS A 21 6.46 -8.48 1.78
CA HIS A 21 6.80 -7.53 0.72
C HIS A 21 5.88 -6.32 0.83
N PHE A 22 6.46 -5.14 0.66
CA PHE A 22 5.72 -3.88 0.77
C PHE A 22 6.06 -2.94 -0.36
N VAL A 23 5.13 -2.01 -0.60
CA VAL A 23 5.37 -0.79 -1.36
C VAL A 23 5.16 0.37 -0.40
N THR A 24 6.11 1.30 -0.35
CA THR A 24 5.98 2.50 0.47
C THR A 24 5.29 3.58 -0.38
N LEU A 25 4.22 4.18 0.16
CA LEU A 25 3.50 5.21 -0.57
C LEU A 25 4.34 6.48 -0.67
N PRO A 26 4.21 7.23 -1.78
CA PRO A 26 4.80 8.56 -1.85
C PRO A 26 4.27 9.47 -0.73
N ALA A 27 5.10 10.38 -0.25
CA ALA A 27 4.78 11.20 0.91
C ALA A 27 3.53 12.05 0.71
N ASP A 28 3.36 12.63 -0.47
CA ASP A 28 2.20 13.46 -0.77
C ASP A 28 0.89 12.66 -0.72
N ILE A 29 0.91 11.44 -1.26
CA ILE A 29 -0.26 10.56 -1.22
C ILE A 29 -0.54 10.11 0.21
N ALA A 30 0.50 9.76 0.95
CA ALA A 30 0.36 9.36 2.35
C ALA A 30 -0.24 10.49 3.19
N ASP A 31 0.21 11.72 2.98
CA ASP A 31 -0.32 12.88 3.70
C ASP A 31 -1.80 13.10 3.39
N ASP A 32 -2.18 12.97 2.13
CA ASP A 32 -3.57 13.14 1.73
C ASP A 32 -4.47 12.06 2.35
N ILE A 33 -4.04 10.81 2.33
CA ILE A 33 -4.78 9.71 2.95
C ILE A 33 -4.94 9.95 4.44
N ARG A 34 -3.86 10.36 5.10
CA ARG A 34 -3.89 10.63 6.55
C ARG A 34 -4.89 11.73 6.87
N ALA A 35 -4.89 12.79 6.09
CA ALA A 35 -5.82 13.90 6.30
C ALA A 35 -7.28 13.47 6.12
N GLN A 36 -7.56 12.65 5.12
CA GLN A 36 -8.92 12.21 4.83
C GLN A 36 -9.43 11.17 5.81
N THR A 37 -8.54 10.39 6.42
CA THR A 37 -8.94 9.29 7.29
C THR A 37 -8.73 9.55 8.77
N ALA A 38 -8.34 10.76 9.15
CA ALA A 38 -7.96 11.09 10.52
C ALA A 38 -9.03 10.73 11.56
N GLY A 39 -10.31 10.89 11.22
CA GLY A 39 -11.41 10.57 12.12
C GLY A 39 -11.99 9.16 11.95
N ALA A 40 -11.49 8.39 10.99
CA ALA A 40 -12.06 7.09 10.61
C ALA A 40 -11.06 5.95 10.64
N SER A 41 -9.81 6.21 11.04
CA SER A 41 -8.77 5.19 11.07
C SER A 41 -9.12 4.10 12.08
N LYS A 42 -8.79 2.86 11.71
CA LYS A 42 -8.92 1.73 12.60
C LYS A 42 -7.82 1.75 13.66
N ALA A 43 -7.88 0.79 14.60
CA ALA A 43 -6.83 0.62 15.58
C ALA A 43 -5.46 0.61 14.90
N PHE A 44 -4.49 1.27 15.51
CA PHE A 44 -3.12 1.40 15.00
C PHE A 44 -3.02 2.24 13.73
N GLY A 45 -4.07 2.96 13.35
CA GLY A 45 -4.03 3.85 12.21
C GLY A 45 -4.06 3.17 10.85
N SER A 46 -4.43 1.89 10.79
CA SER A 46 -4.53 1.20 9.50
C SER A 46 -5.70 1.74 8.68
N VAL A 47 -5.56 1.68 7.36
CA VAL A 47 -6.56 2.20 6.42
C VAL A 47 -6.91 1.12 5.41
N ARG A 48 -8.20 0.77 5.33
CA ARG A 48 -8.67 -0.22 4.36
C ARG A 48 -8.64 0.36 2.96
N VAL A 49 -8.12 -0.42 2.02
CA VAL A 49 -8.03 -0.01 0.62
C VAL A 49 -8.32 -1.17 -0.32
N THR A 50 -8.69 -0.82 -1.56
CA THR A 50 -8.59 -1.73 -2.68
C THR A 50 -7.37 -1.30 -3.48
N ALA A 51 -6.45 -2.22 -3.71
CA ALA A 51 -5.23 -1.96 -4.45
C ALA A 51 -5.23 -2.74 -5.76
N GLU A 52 -4.57 -2.18 -6.78
CA GLU A 52 -4.44 -2.85 -8.07
C GLU A 52 -3.03 -2.71 -8.59
N ILE A 53 -2.44 -3.82 -9.04
CA ILE A 53 -1.14 -3.86 -9.69
C ILE A 53 -1.28 -4.75 -10.91
N ALA A 54 -0.87 -4.26 -12.09
CA ALA A 54 -0.89 -5.01 -13.35
C ALA A 54 -2.26 -5.64 -13.66
N GLY A 55 -3.34 -4.93 -13.37
CA GLY A 55 -4.69 -5.41 -13.61
C GLY A 55 -5.24 -6.37 -12.58
N HIS A 56 -4.48 -6.68 -11.54
CA HIS A 56 -4.93 -7.57 -10.45
C HIS A 56 -5.27 -6.74 -9.22
N SER A 57 -6.52 -6.78 -8.79
CA SER A 57 -6.97 -6.00 -7.64
C SER A 57 -7.23 -6.90 -6.44
N TRP A 58 -7.02 -6.35 -5.25
CA TRP A 58 -7.29 -7.07 -4.01
C TRP A 58 -7.57 -6.05 -2.90
N GLN A 59 -8.25 -6.51 -1.87
CA GLN A 59 -8.53 -5.70 -0.68
C GLN A 59 -7.47 -5.98 0.37
N THR A 60 -7.00 -4.91 1.01
CA THR A 60 -5.98 -5.01 2.04
C THR A 60 -6.05 -3.78 2.94
N SER A 61 -5.09 -3.63 3.82
CA SER A 61 -4.97 -2.44 4.66
C SER A 61 -3.59 -1.83 4.48
N LEU A 62 -3.54 -0.51 4.47
CA LEU A 62 -2.30 0.22 4.59
C LEU A 62 -1.91 0.28 6.06
N PHE A 63 -0.63 0.12 6.36
CA PHE A 63 -0.14 0.23 7.73
C PHE A 63 0.75 1.45 7.85
N PRO A 64 0.60 2.24 8.92
CA PRO A 64 1.44 3.43 9.08
C PRO A 64 2.89 3.04 9.35
N ASP A 65 3.81 3.79 8.74
CA ASP A 65 5.25 3.67 9.00
C ASP A 65 5.70 4.99 9.63
N SER A 66 5.79 5.00 10.95
CA SER A 66 6.12 6.21 11.68
C SER A 66 7.55 6.69 11.42
N GLN A 67 8.46 5.79 11.07
CA GLN A 67 9.84 6.18 10.80
C GLN A 67 9.96 7.01 9.53
N LYS A 68 9.14 6.70 8.52
CA LYS A 68 9.17 7.43 7.25
C LYS A 68 8.01 8.41 7.11
N GLY A 69 7.11 8.44 8.09
CA GLY A 69 5.93 9.29 8.02
C GLY A 69 4.98 8.94 6.89
N SER A 70 4.94 7.68 6.50
CA SER A 70 4.17 7.24 5.36
C SER A 70 3.32 6.01 5.69
N TYR A 71 2.81 5.35 4.66
CA TYR A 71 2.06 4.10 4.77
C TYR A 71 2.74 3.02 3.96
N LEU A 72 2.60 1.79 4.43
CA LEU A 72 3.08 0.59 3.74
C LEU A 72 1.89 -0.16 3.17
N LEU A 73 2.00 -0.54 1.89
CA LEU A 73 1.04 -1.41 1.22
C LEU A 73 1.63 -2.81 1.17
N PRO A 74 1.05 -3.78 1.89
CA PRO A 74 1.53 -5.16 1.78
C PRO A 74 1.09 -5.77 0.46
N VAL A 75 2.01 -6.48 -0.21
CA VAL A 75 1.74 -7.14 -1.49
C VAL A 75 1.94 -8.63 -1.31
N LYS A 76 0.84 -9.36 -1.21
CA LYS A 76 0.87 -10.80 -0.93
C LYS A 76 1.43 -11.61 -2.10
N LYS A 77 1.89 -12.81 -1.80
CA LYS A 77 2.54 -13.68 -2.77
C LYS A 77 1.66 -13.97 -3.98
N ALA A 78 0.36 -14.18 -3.77
CA ALA A 78 -0.55 -14.47 -4.88
C ALA A 78 -0.59 -13.32 -5.89
N VAL A 79 -0.56 -12.07 -5.41
CA VAL A 79 -0.53 -10.90 -6.29
C VAL A 79 0.80 -10.80 -7.01
N ARG A 80 1.91 -11.00 -6.29
CA ARG A 80 3.24 -10.94 -6.89
C ARG A 80 3.39 -11.98 -8.01
N ASN A 81 2.89 -13.18 -7.79
CA ASN A 81 2.97 -14.25 -8.79
C ASN A 81 2.13 -13.92 -10.02
N LYS A 82 0.91 -13.44 -9.83
CA LYS A 82 0.03 -13.10 -10.95
C LYS A 82 0.54 -11.91 -11.75
N ALA A 83 1.11 -10.93 -11.07
CA ALA A 83 1.62 -9.73 -11.72
C ALA A 83 3.03 -9.91 -12.28
N GLY A 84 3.72 -10.99 -11.92
CA GLY A 84 5.08 -11.25 -12.39
C GLY A 84 6.08 -10.25 -11.81
N ILE A 85 5.91 -9.83 -10.58
CA ILE A 85 6.76 -8.84 -9.94
C ILE A 85 7.51 -9.42 -8.75
N ASP A 86 8.65 -8.82 -8.44
CA ASP A 86 9.49 -9.25 -7.33
C ASP A 86 10.16 -8.03 -6.68
N ALA A 87 10.80 -8.28 -5.54
CA ALA A 87 11.53 -7.23 -4.83
C ALA A 87 12.56 -6.58 -5.74
N GLY A 88 12.61 -5.26 -5.73
CA GLY A 88 13.46 -4.47 -6.62
C GLY A 88 12.75 -3.92 -7.84
N ASP A 89 11.59 -4.47 -8.19
CA ASP A 89 10.84 -3.97 -9.35
C ASP A 89 10.10 -2.70 -8.98
N VAL A 90 10.09 -1.73 -9.90
CA VAL A 90 9.24 -0.55 -9.78
C VAL A 90 7.89 -0.91 -10.39
N VAL A 91 6.84 -0.78 -9.60
CA VAL A 91 5.49 -1.19 -10.00
C VAL A 91 4.53 -0.01 -10.00
N GLY A 92 3.58 -0.03 -10.92
CA GLY A 92 2.48 0.93 -10.93
C GLY A 92 1.38 0.43 -10.01
N VAL A 93 0.92 1.28 -9.11
CA VAL A 93 -0.08 0.95 -8.11
C VAL A 93 -1.26 1.89 -8.24
N ALA A 94 -2.46 1.35 -8.24
CA ALA A 94 -3.68 2.13 -8.09
C ALA A 94 -4.30 1.77 -6.74
N LEU A 95 -4.70 2.78 -6.00
CA LEU A 95 -5.34 2.61 -4.69
C LEU A 95 -6.68 3.30 -4.66
N ARG A 96 -7.62 2.69 -3.97
CA ARG A 96 -8.89 3.34 -3.62
C ARG A 96 -9.13 3.13 -2.14
N THR A 97 -9.27 4.22 -1.39
CA THR A 97 -9.61 4.13 0.03
C THR A 97 -11.08 3.77 0.19
N GLU A 98 -11.36 2.97 1.20
CA GLU A 98 -12.73 2.60 1.57
C GLU A 98 -13.08 3.38 2.83
N ALA A 99 -14.05 4.23 2.69
CA ALA A 99 -14.47 5.07 3.82
C ALA A 99 -15.79 4.59 4.37
#